data_0ed0ab568c933f05f324fb7c520c90a7
#
_entry.id   0ed0ab568c933f05f324fb7c520c90a7
#
_cell.length_a   1.000
_cell.length_b   1.000
_cell.length_c   1.000
_cell.angle_alpha   90.00
_cell.angle_beta   90.00
_cell.angle_gamma   90.00
#
_symmetry.space_group_name_H-M   'P 1'
#
loop_
_entity.id
_entity.type
_entity.pdbx_description
1 polymer ?
#
loop_
_entity_poly.entity_id
_entity_poly.type
_entity_poly.pdbx_seq_one_letter_code
_entity_poly.pdbx_strand_id
1 'polypeptide(L)'
;AYQKGINEYIRTGKTPLEFTIIGIPKEEFRPEDIYLAVGFMSFGFAEGLHADPVLQKIATEYGEEYLADFAIQTPPDAVRIKSYQGAGRESSGDSLIAALDAALSNIPVPLWSGSNGWVVSGNRTESGYPILENDTHIGFGQPAVWYEAHMEYPGKSFYGHHIAGIPFGLLGNN
;
A
#
# COMPACT_ATOMS: atom_id res chain seq x y z
N ALA A 1 -15.47 -9.27 18.44
CA ALA A 1 -14.44 -9.18 19.48
C ALA A 1 -13.47 -8.05 19.20
N TYR A 2 -12.83 -7.99 18.03
CA TYR A 2 -11.81 -7.01 17.64
C TYR A 2 -12.26 -5.55 17.82
N GLN A 3 -13.38 -5.16 17.20
CA GLN A 3 -13.96 -3.82 17.34
C GLN A 3 -14.23 -3.45 18.80
N LYS A 4 -14.73 -4.39 19.60
CA LYS A 4 -14.98 -4.14 21.05
C LYS A 4 -13.68 -3.81 21.78
N GLY A 5 -12.59 -4.48 21.45
CA GLY A 5 -11.27 -4.20 22.04
C GLY A 5 -10.75 -2.82 21.67
N ILE A 6 -10.87 -2.43 20.38
CA ILE A 6 -10.49 -1.09 19.94
C ILE A 6 -11.31 -0.02 20.68
N ASN A 7 -12.62 -0.16 20.72
CA ASN A 7 -13.50 0.83 21.34
C ASN A 7 -13.32 0.91 22.86
N GLU A 8 -12.99 -0.20 23.50
CA GLU A 8 -12.61 -0.19 24.91
C GLU A 8 -11.32 0.62 25.14
N TYR A 9 -10.32 0.46 24.30
CA TYR A 9 -9.11 1.28 24.36
C TYR A 9 -9.37 2.75 24.03
N ILE A 10 -10.21 3.05 23.03
CA ILE A 10 -10.60 4.43 22.71
C ILE A 10 -11.25 5.10 23.92
N ARG A 11 -12.10 4.36 24.65
CA ARG A 11 -12.81 4.86 25.82
C ARG A 11 -11.91 5.06 27.04
N THR A 12 -10.97 4.15 27.29
CA THR A 12 -10.17 4.09 28.52
C THR A 12 -8.72 4.52 28.38
N GLY A 13 -8.17 4.39 27.16
CA GLY A 13 -6.78 4.71 26.87
C GLY A 13 -6.51 6.21 26.80
N LYS A 14 -5.24 6.56 26.88
CA LYS A 14 -4.79 7.95 26.70
C LYS A 14 -5.08 8.43 25.27
N THR A 15 -5.41 9.71 25.15
CA THR A 15 -5.48 10.33 23.82
C THR A 15 -4.09 10.43 23.22
N PRO A 16 -3.87 9.96 21.98
CA PRO A 16 -2.59 10.12 21.30
C PRO A 16 -2.20 11.60 21.21
N LEU A 17 -0.89 11.86 21.27
CA LEU A 17 -0.37 13.22 21.21
C LEU A 17 -0.77 13.92 19.91
N GLU A 18 -0.76 13.18 18.80
CA GLU A 18 -1.14 13.65 17.48
C GLU A 18 -2.57 14.19 17.47
N PHE A 19 -3.52 13.46 18.06
CA PHE A 19 -4.91 13.90 18.17
C PHE A 19 -5.03 15.21 18.98
N THR A 20 -4.22 15.33 20.02
CA THR A 20 -4.20 16.55 20.84
C THR A 20 -3.65 17.75 20.07
N ILE A 21 -2.57 17.54 19.28
CA ILE A 21 -1.94 18.59 18.48
C ILE A 21 -2.85 19.07 17.35
N ILE A 22 -3.50 18.12 16.64
CA ILE A 22 -4.36 18.42 15.49
C ILE A 22 -5.77 18.86 15.93
N GLY A 23 -6.14 18.59 17.19
CA GLY A 23 -7.47 18.90 17.71
C GLY A 23 -8.55 17.92 17.25
N ILE A 24 -8.19 16.68 16.92
CA ILE A 24 -9.13 15.65 16.50
C ILE A 24 -9.68 14.92 17.74
N PRO A 25 -11.00 14.78 17.90
CA PRO A 25 -11.58 14.00 18.99
C PRO A 25 -11.37 12.50 18.74
N LYS A 26 -11.36 11.72 19.82
CA LYS A 26 -11.45 10.26 19.71
C LYS A 26 -12.88 9.88 19.33
N GLU A 27 -13.03 9.14 18.26
CA GLU A 27 -14.31 8.63 17.78
C GLU A 27 -14.38 7.12 17.93
N GLU A 28 -15.59 6.59 18.01
CA GLU A 28 -15.79 5.15 18.06
C GLU A 28 -15.44 4.51 16.72
N PHE A 29 -14.62 3.44 16.78
CA PHE A 29 -14.27 2.65 15.62
C PHE A 29 -15.48 1.79 15.18
N ARG A 30 -15.84 1.89 13.91
CA ARG A 30 -16.95 1.20 13.28
C ARG A 30 -16.45 0.13 12.30
N PRO A 31 -17.28 -0.87 11.94
CA PRO A 31 -16.90 -1.88 10.96
C PRO A 31 -16.46 -1.28 9.61
N GLU A 32 -17.05 -0.16 9.21
CA GLU A 32 -16.74 0.56 7.98
C GLU A 32 -15.31 1.12 7.96
N ASP A 33 -14.75 1.41 9.13
CA ASP A 33 -13.40 1.96 9.26
C ASP A 33 -12.32 0.96 8.82
N ILE A 34 -12.64 -0.35 8.80
CA ILE A 34 -11.78 -1.37 8.20
C ILE A 34 -11.57 -1.08 6.71
N TYR A 35 -12.62 -0.69 5.99
CA TYR A 35 -12.51 -0.35 4.57
C TYR A 35 -11.71 0.94 4.36
N LEU A 36 -11.79 1.88 5.31
CA LEU A 36 -10.96 3.08 5.27
C LEU A 36 -9.47 2.74 5.45
N ALA A 37 -9.13 1.83 6.36
CA ALA A 37 -7.76 1.36 6.53
C ALA A 37 -7.22 0.67 5.26
N VAL A 38 -8.02 -0.20 4.64
CA VAL A 38 -7.66 -0.84 3.36
C VAL A 38 -7.56 0.20 2.24
N GLY A 39 -8.49 1.14 2.18
CA GLY A 39 -8.49 2.23 1.20
C GLY A 39 -7.25 3.11 1.31
N PHE A 40 -6.85 3.47 2.54
CA PHE A 40 -5.63 4.21 2.81
C PHE A 40 -4.38 3.47 2.30
N MET A 41 -4.28 2.17 2.58
CA MET A 41 -3.19 1.34 2.07
C MET A 41 -3.17 1.29 0.55
N SER A 42 -4.32 1.05 -0.08
CA SER A 42 -4.45 0.99 -1.54
C SER A 42 -4.08 2.32 -2.19
N PHE A 43 -4.46 3.43 -1.58
CA PHE A 43 -4.10 4.77 -2.06
C PHE A 43 -2.60 5.04 -1.94
N GLY A 44 -1.97 4.61 -0.83
CA GLY A 44 -0.51 4.74 -0.64
C GLY A 44 0.30 3.99 -1.70
N PHE A 45 -0.24 2.89 -2.27
CA PHE A 45 0.39 2.14 -3.35
C PHE A 45 0.05 2.66 -4.77
N ALA A 46 -0.70 3.74 -4.87
CA ALA A 46 -1.14 4.29 -6.16
C ALA A 46 -0.08 5.22 -6.81
N GLU A 47 1.21 4.97 -6.62
CA GLU A 47 2.31 5.77 -7.20
C GLU A 47 2.21 5.85 -8.73
N GLY A 48 1.72 4.82 -9.39
CA GLY A 48 1.47 4.82 -10.83
C GLY A 48 0.55 5.96 -11.29
N LEU A 49 -0.32 6.47 -10.42
CA LEU A 49 -1.15 7.64 -10.75
C LEU A 49 -0.32 8.91 -11.01
N HIS A 50 0.89 9.02 -10.45
CA HIS A 50 1.80 10.13 -10.71
C HIS A 50 2.75 9.84 -11.87
N ALA A 51 3.32 8.65 -11.91
CA ALA A 51 4.35 8.28 -12.87
C ALA A 51 3.78 8.00 -14.26
N ASP A 52 2.72 7.20 -14.36
CA ASP A 52 2.18 6.73 -15.64
C ASP A 52 1.73 7.84 -16.59
N PRO A 53 1.07 8.92 -16.13
CA PRO A 53 0.70 10.02 -17.02
C PRO A 53 1.90 10.74 -17.62
N VAL A 54 2.95 10.95 -16.83
CA VAL A 54 4.20 11.58 -17.27
C VAL A 54 4.89 10.70 -18.32
N LEU A 55 5.00 9.40 -18.03
CA LEU A 55 5.60 8.44 -18.96
C LEU A 55 4.79 8.31 -20.24
N GLN A 56 3.46 8.29 -20.15
CA GLN A 56 2.58 8.28 -21.32
C GLN A 56 2.75 9.54 -22.17
N LYS A 57 2.92 10.70 -21.54
CA LYS A 57 3.18 11.95 -22.24
C LYS A 57 4.52 11.93 -22.96
N ILE A 58 5.58 11.47 -22.29
CA ILE A 58 6.90 11.30 -22.89
C ILE A 58 6.82 10.36 -24.10
N ALA A 59 6.22 9.18 -23.95
CA ALA A 59 6.06 8.23 -25.04
C ALA A 59 5.27 8.79 -26.22
N THR A 60 4.28 9.64 -25.96
CA THR A 60 3.42 10.22 -26.99
C THR A 60 4.08 11.39 -27.73
N GLU A 61 4.80 12.27 -27.02
CA GLU A 61 5.39 13.48 -27.57
C GLU A 61 6.78 13.24 -28.19
N TYR A 62 7.57 12.35 -27.57
CA TYR A 62 8.98 12.14 -27.95
C TYR A 62 9.25 10.77 -28.53
N GLY A 63 8.45 9.75 -28.22
CA GLY A 63 8.61 8.37 -28.66
C GLY A 63 8.85 7.38 -27.49
N GLU A 64 8.45 6.14 -27.69
CA GLU A 64 8.61 5.07 -26.66
C GLU A 64 10.09 4.79 -26.35
N GLU A 65 11.01 5.05 -27.28
CA GLU A 65 12.44 4.85 -27.10
C GLU A 65 13.03 5.71 -25.98
N TYR A 66 12.46 6.88 -25.70
CA TYR A 66 12.89 7.74 -24.60
C TYR A 66 12.56 7.19 -23.22
N LEU A 67 11.64 6.23 -23.13
CA LEU A 67 11.36 5.56 -21.86
C LEU A 67 12.57 4.75 -21.34
N ALA A 68 13.45 4.33 -22.25
CA ALA A 68 14.68 3.62 -21.88
C ALA A 68 15.65 4.49 -21.05
N ASP A 69 15.62 5.81 -21.22
CA ASP A 69 16.44 6.75 -20.46
C ASP A 69 16.04 6.78 -18.98
N PHE A 70 14.80 6.38 -18.66
CA PHE A 70 14.28 6.22 -17.30
C PHE A 70 14.41 4.77 -16.80
N ALA A 71 15.24 3.93 -17.45
CA ALA A 71 15.38 2.50 -17.18
C ALA A 71 14.06 1.70 -17.34
N ILE A 72 13.09 2.24 -18.06
CA ILE A 72 11.82 1.57 -18.34
C ILE A 72 11.97 0.80 -19.66
N GLN A 73 12.26 -0.48 -19.55
CA GLN A 73 12.38 -1.37 -20.68
C GLN A 73 11.42 -2.54 -20.50
N THR A 74 10.58 -2.76 -21.50
CA THR A 74 9.71 -3.94 -21.51
C THR A 74 10.39 -5.06 -22.29
N PRO A 75 10.65 -6.21 -21.67
CA PRO A 75 11.19 -7.36 -22.38
C PRO A 75 10.31 -7.74 -23.57
N PRO A 76 10.90 -8.24 -24.69
CA PRO A 76 10.13 -8.58 -25.88
C PRO A 76 9.08 -9.68 -25.65
N ASP A 77 9.31 -10.54 -24.68
CA ASP A 77 8.45 -11.66 -24.27
C ASP A 77 7.52 -11.33 -23.10
N ALA A 78 7.49 -10.07 -22.66
CA ALA A 78 6.61 -9.66 -21.57
C ALA A 78 5.13 -9.81 -21.94
N VAL A 79 4.38 -10.42 -21.04
CA VAL A 79 2.91 -10.47 -21.15
C VAL A 79 2.36 -9.08 -20.85
N ARG A 80 1.77 -8.46 -21.85
CA ARG A 80 1.18 -7.12 -21.74
C ARG A 80 -0.33 -7.19 -21.74
N ILE A 81 -0.96 -6.31 -20.98
CA ILE A 81 -2.37 -6.02 -21.15
C ILE A 81 -2.52 -5.32 -22.50
N LYS A 82 -3.39 -5.86 -23.38
CA LYS A 82 -3.66 -5.23 -24.67
C LYS A 82 -4.17 -3.80 -24.43
N SER A 83 -3.57 -2.84 -25.13
CA SER A 83 -4.04 -1.47 -25.09
C SER A 83 -5.51 -1.40 -25.49
N TYR A 84 -6.30 -0.65 -24.72
CA TYR A 84 -7.70 -0.41 -25.06
C TYR A 84 -7.78 0.38 -26.35
N GLN A 85 -8.41 -0.21 -27.36
CA GLN A 85 -8.63 0.40 -28.67
C GLN A 85 -9.94 1.21 -28.73
N GLY A 86 -10.47 1.59 -27.57
CA GLY A 86 -11.71 2.36 -27.47
C GLY A 86 -11.55 3.81 -27.92
N ALA A 87 -12.66 4.38 -28.35
CA ALA A 87 -12.74 5.71 -28.96
C ALA A 87 -12.07 6.83 -28.14
N GLY A 88 -11.30 7.66 -28.83
CA GLY A 88 -10.95 9.02 -28.41
C GLY A 88 -9.94 9.09 -27.28
N ARG A 89 -8.67 9.09 -27.62
CA ARG A 89 -7.61 9.71 -26.81
C ARG A 89 -7.74 11.24 -26.84
N GLU A 90 -8.94 11.77 -26.66
CA GLU A 90 -9.08 13.20 -26.53
C GLU A 90 -8.82 13.61 -25.10
N SER A 91 -7.92 14.52 -24.96
CA SER A 91 -7.42 15.40 -23.89
C SER A 91 -8.19 15.58 -22.56
N SER A 92 -9.27 14.85 -22.30
CA SER A 92 -9.96 14.87 -21.00
C SER A 92 -9.15 14.24 -19.85
N GLY A 93 -8.14 13.43 -20.19
CA GLY A 93 -7.21 12.85 -19.22
C GLY A 93 -6.33 13.89 -18.53
N ASP A 94 -5.81 14.86 -19.29
CA ASP A 94 -4.85 15.85 -18.78
C ASP A 94 -5.46 16.71 -17.67
N SER A 95 -6.71 17.12 -17.82
CA SER A 95 -7.41 17.91 -16.80
C SER A 95 -7.73 17.10 -15.56
N LEU A 96 -8.10 15.82 -15.71
CA LEU A 96 -8.35 14.90 -14.59
C LEU A 96 -7.04 14.60 -13.85
N ILE A 97 -5.97 14.35 -14.59
CA ILE A 97 -4.64 14.10 -14.03
C ILE A 97 -4.14 15.33 -13.27
N ALA A 98 -4.25 16.53 -13.86
CA ALA A 98 -3.86 17.77 -13.19
C ALA A 98 -4.70 18.05 -11.93
N ALA A 99 -6.00 17.74 -11.95
CA ALA A 99 -6.87 17.87 -10.80
C ALA A 99 -6.52 16.84 -9.72
N LEU A 100 -6.19 15.61 -10.11
CA LEU A 100 -5.75 14.56 -9.21
C LEU A 100 -4.40 14.91 -8.57
N ASP A 101 -3.43 15.36 -9.36
CA ASP A 101 -2.11 15.79 -8.89
C ASP A 101 -2.22 16.96 -7.91
N ALA A 102 -3.04 17.96 -8.22
CA ALA A 102 -3.32 19.07 -7.32
C ALA A 102 -4.00 18.62 -6.03
N ALA A 103 -4.91 17.65 -6.09
CA ALA A 103 -5.53 17.07 -4.92
C ALA A 103 -4.54 16.28 -4.07
N LEU A 104 -3.71 15.42 -4.70
CA LEU A 104 -2.71 14.60 -4.05
C LEU A 104 -1.59 15.42 -3.39
N SER A 105 -1.15 16.50 -4.04
CA SER A 105 -0.12 17.39 -3.51
C SER A 105 -0.51 18.08 -2.19
N ASN A 106 -1.79 18.16 -1.91
CA ASN A 106 -2.32 18.76 -0.67
C ASN A 106 -2.65 17.73 0.42
N ILE A 107 -2.53 16.43 0.14
CA ILE A 107 -2.79 15.37 1.12
C ILE A 107 -1.45 14.89 1.68
N PRO A 108 -1.20 14.98 2.99
CA PRO A 108 0.05 14.52 3.59
C PRO A 108 0.05 12.99 3.76
N VAL A 109 -0.24 12.26 2.69
CA VAL A 109 -0.17 10.80 2.66
C VAL A 109 1.13 10.40 1.96
N PRO A 110 2.00 9.64 2.63
CA PRO A 110 3.20 9.14 1.98
C PRO A 110 2.81 8.16 0.86
N LEU A 111 3.39 8.33 -0.31
CA LEU A 111 3.35 7.33 -1.36
C LEU A 111 4.46 6.32 -1.12
N TRP A 112 4.16 5.06 -1.33
CA TRP A 112 5.09 3.96 -1.11
C TRP A 112 5.53 3.39 -2.46
N SER A 113 6.84 3.15 -2.59
CA SER A 113 7.43 2.75 -3.87
C SER A 113 7.28 1.27 -4.21
N GLY A 114 6.88 0.43 -3.27
CA GLY A 114 6.63 -0.97 -3.56
C GLY A 114 6.96 -1.92 -2.41
N SER A 115 7.08 -3.20 -2.76
CA SER A 115 7.43 -4.28 -1.83
C SER A 115 8.00 -5.44 -2.62
N ASN A 116 8.82 -6.25 -1.98
CA ASN A 116 9.33 -7.49 -2.54
C ASN A 116 8.88 -8.68 -1.69
N GLY A 117 8.86 -9.85 -2.31
CA GLY A 117 8.63 -11.10 -1.62
C GLY A 117 9.34 -12.24 -2.33
N TRP A 118 9.94 -13.15 -1.55
CA TRP A 118 10.61 -14.31 -2.09
C TRP A 118 10.17 -15.57 -1.40
N VAL A 119 10.09 -16.63 -2.18
CA VAL A 119 9.95 -18.00 -1.66
C VAL A 119 11.09 -18.84 -2.21
N VAL A 120 11.89 -19.39 -1.33
CA VAL A 120 12.97 -20.29 -1.67
C VAL A 120 12.56 -21.72 -1.26
N SER A 121 12.53 -22.62 -2.24
CA SER A 121 12.21 -24.03 -1.98
C SER A 121 13.25 -24.68 -1.04
N GLY A 122 12.79 -25.58 -0.17
CA GLY A 122 13.65 -26.34 0.75
C GLY A 122 14.80 -27.10 0.04
N ASN A 123 14.65 -27.45 -1.24
CA ASN A 123 15.72 -28.09 -2.01
C ASN A 123 16.92 -27.15 -2.28
N ARG A 124 16.75 -25.86 -2.04
CA ARG A 124 17.75 -24.80 -2.25
C ARG A 124 18.25 -24.18 -0.95
N THR A 125 17.79 -24.69 0.19
CA THR A 125 18.18 -24.23 1.53
C THR A 125 19.03 -25.29 2.23
N GLU A 126 19.94 -24.86 3.07
CA GLU A 126 20.77 -25.75 3.88
C GLU A 126 19.93 -26.55 4.88
N SER A 127 18.88 -25.92 5.42
CA SER A 127 17.98 -26.55 6.40
C SER A 127 17.03 -27.60 5.80
N GLY A 128 16.85 -27.62 4.47
CA GLY A 128 15.84 -28.43 3.80
C GLY A 128 14.40 -27.90 3.90
N TYR A 129 14.18 -26.78 4.62
CA TYR A 129 12.87 -26.16 4.76
C TYR A 129 12.73 -24.92 3.84
N PRO A 130 11.54 -24.64 3.33
CA PRO A 130 11.33 -23.42 2.54
C PRO A 130 11.54 -22.16 3.38
N ILE A 131 12.02 -21.11 2.71
CA ILE A 131 12.15 -19.77 3.29
C ILE A 131 11.16 -18.87 2.60
N LEU A 132 10.36 -18.14 3.36
CA LEU A 132 9.50 -17.06 2.90
C LEU A 132 10.04 -15.74 3.45
N GLU A 133 10.17 -14.76 2.58
CA GLU A 133 10.48 -13.40 2.95
C GLU A 133 9.42 -12.45 2.40
N ASN A 134 9.07 -11.46 3.20
CA ASN A 134 8.24 -10.33 2.83
C ASN A 134 8.98 -9.04 3.20
N ASP A 135 9.32 -8.25 2.21
CA ASP A 135 10.08 -7.02 2.35
C ASP A 135 9.21 -5.84 1.90
N THR A 136 8.57 -5.18 2.85
CA THR A 136 7.69 -4.06 2.60
C THR A 136 8.47 -2.75 2.61
N HIS A 137 8.54 -2.07 1.46
CA HIS A 137 9.19 -0.78 1.32
C HIS A 137 8.25 0.36 1.70
N ILE A 138 7.89 0.41 2.96
CA ILE A 138 7.05 1.46 3.54
C ILE A 138 7.91 2.34 4.43
N GLY A 139 7.84 3.65 4.22
CA GLY A 139 8.63 4.62 4.97
C GLY A 139 8.39 4.54 6.48
N PHE A 140 9.44 4.75 7.26
CA PHE A 140 9.32 4.89 8.71
C PHE A 140 8.60 6.19 9.05
N GLY A 141 7.57 6.08 9.87
CA GLY A 141 6.77 7.22 10.28
C GLY A 141 6.04 6.98 11.60
N GLN A 142 5.46 8.05 12.13
CA GLN A 142 4.54 7.99 13.26
C GLN A 142 3.26 8.74 12.87
N PRO A 143 2.11 8.08 12.98
CA PRO A 143 1.90 6.68 13.40
C PRO A 143 2.48 5.67 12.41
N ALA A 144 3.02 4.57 12.93
CA ALA A 144 3.54 3.48 12.11
C ALA A 144 2.40 2.74 11.39
N VAL A 145 2.63 2.34 10.14
CA VAL A 145 1.66 1.53 9.38
C VAL A 145 1.54 0.14 9.96
N TRP A 146 2.68 -0.44 10.31
CA TRP A 146 2.76 -1.80 10.83
C TRP A 146 2.95 -1.82 12.34
N TYR A 147 2.31 -2.79 12.99
CA TYR A 147 2.67 -3.23 14.33
C TYR A 147 2.89 -4.73 14.34
N GLU A 148 3.79 -5.19 15.17
CA GLU A 148 4.14 -6.58 15.34
C GLU A 148 3.29 -7.20 16.46
N ALA A 149 2.76 -8.38 16.21
CA ALA A 149 2.02 -9.12 17.22
C ALA A 149 2.18 -10.62 17.06
N HIS A 150 2.19 -11.32 18.20
CA HIS A 150 2.08 -12.77 18.29
C HIS A 150 0.70 -13.10 18.85
N MET A 151 -0.10 -13.78 18.07
CA MET A 151 -1.45 -14.19 18.45
C MET A 151 -1.52 -15.72 18.60
N GLU A 152 -1.92 -16.17 19.77
CA GLU A 152 -2.16 -17.58 20.04
C GLU A 152 -3.65 -17.82 20.34
N TYR A 153 -4.21 -18.82 19.72
CA TYR A 153 -5.58 -19.27 19.96
C TYR A 153 -5.68 -20.79 19.75
N PRO A 154 -6.72 -21.48 20.23
CA PRO A 154 -6.75 -22.93 20.23
C PRO A 154 -6.41 -23.56 18.88
N GLY A 155 -5.28 -24.29 18.85
CA GLY A 155 -4.80 -25.00 17.66
C GLY A 155 -4.12 -24.16 16.60
N LYS A 156 -3.87 -22.88 16.86
CA LYS A 156 -3.22 -21.97 15.89
C LYS A 156 -2.36 -20.94 16.61
N SER A 157 -1.31 -20.53 15.92
CA SER A 157 -0.42 -19.44 16.29
C SER A 157 -0.16 -18.58 15.05
N PHE A 158 0.00 -17.31 15.21
CA PHE A 158 0.43 -16.42 14.14
C PHE A 158 1.34 -15.34 14.73
N TYR A 159 2.52 -15.22 14.18
CA TYR A 159 3.46 -14.16 14.50
C TYR A 159 3.77 -13.31 13.25
N GLY A 160 3.65 -12.01 13.36
CA GLY A 160 3.96 -11.14 12.22
C GLY A 160 3.41 -9.74 12.33
N HIS A 161 3.29 -9.12 11.18
CA HIS A 161 2.91 -7.72 11.03
C HIS A 161 1.40 -7.57 10.76
N HIS A 162 0.84 -6.64 11.47
CA HIS A 162 -0.57 -6.26 11.39
C HIS A 162 -0.69 -4.79 11.02
N ILE A 163 -1.79 -4.43 10.38
CA ILE A 163 -2.18 -3.04 10.17
C ILE A 163 -3.27 -2.69 11.19
N ALA A 164 -3.12 -1.54 11.84
CA ALA A 164 -4.14 -1.03 12.75
C ALA A 164 -5.48 -0.89 12.01
N GLY A 165 -6.56 -1.36 12.64
CA GLY A 165 -7.89 -1.40 12.03
C GLY A 165 -8.21 -2.70 11.27
N ILE A 166 -7.25 -3.58 10.99
CA ILE A 166 -7.47 -4.85 10.32
C ILE A 166 -7.39 -6.01 11.34
N PRO A 167 -8.44 -6.87 11.42
CA PRO A 167 -8.55 -7.85 12.50
C PRO A 167 -7.72 -9.14 12.29
N PHE A 168 -6.75 -9.14 11.41
CA PHE A 168 -5.87 -10.29 11.14
C PHE A 168 -4.48 -9.83 10.72
N GLY A 169 -3.49 -10.71 10.86
CA GLY A 169 -2.14 -10.46 10.38
C GLY A 169 -2.05 -10.58 8.87
N LEU A 170 -1.24 -9.75 8.27
CA LEU A 170 -1.06 -9.69 6.81
C LEU A 170 0.23 -10.35 6.36
N LEU A 171 1.30 -10.19 7.13
CA LEU A 171 2.63 -10.69 6.80
C LEU A 171 3.18 -11.43 8.02
N GLY A 172 3.58 -12.68 7.85
CA GLY A 172 4.12 -13.44 8.96
C GLY A 172 4.10 -14.95 8.73
N ASN A 173 4.21 -15.67 9.81
CA ASN A 173 4.21 -17.13 9.83
C ASN A 173 3.25 -17.68 10.90
N ASN A 174 2.92 -18.96 10.77
CA ASN A 174 2.08 -19.73 11.67
C ASN A 174 2.81 -21.00 12.15
#